data_e46b3ada3d0e645f7ec4b09732811648
#
_entry.id   e46b3ada3d0e645f7ec4b09732811648
#
_cell.length_a   1.000
_cell.length_b   1.000
_cell.length_c   1.000
_cell.angle_alpha   90.00
_cell.angle_beta   90.00
_cell.angle_gamma   90.00
#
_symmetry.space_group_name_H-M   'P 1'
#
loop_
_entity.id
_entity.type
_entity.pdbx_description
1 polymer ?
#
loop_
_entity_poly.entity_id
_entity_poly.type
_entity_poly.pdbx_seq_one_letter_code
_entity_poly.pdbx_strand_id
1 'polypeptide(L)'
;MIRAPIFLRESDTIGHAAKTIVEHRCISLPVIDEAERFVGLFGIFDLLALLVPRVAVIGNLLPNLQFLSDDDDQMRQKFQSLRDSPVKRAVNREAARVHPDTPLIEAIRLLCRSHLIIPVVESGSERLVGLISYWDAARYITGAGAGAPA
;
A
#
# COMPACT_ATOMS: atom_id res chain seq x y z
N MET A 1 9.59 -10.84 -8.74
CA MET A 1 8.32 -10.16 -9.08
C MET A 1 7.15 -11.10 -8.87
N ILE A 2 6.16 -10.66 -8.13
CA ILE A 2 4.90 -11.37 -7.93
C ILE A 2 4.02 -11.11 -9.15
N ARG A 3 3.72 -12.12 -9.96
CA ARG A 3 2.98 -11.98 -11.23
C ARG A 3 1.46 -11.95 -11.09
N ALA A 4 0.90 -12.41 -9.98
CA ALA A 4 -0.52 -12.35 -9.70
C ALA A 4 -0.72 -11.73 -8.30
N PRO A 5 -0.49 -10.43 -8.18
CA PRO A 5 -0.57 -9.78 -6.88
C PRO A 5 -2.01 -9.71 -6.39
N ILE A 6 -2.17 -9.72 -5.07
CA ILE A 6 -3.41 -9.29 -4.44
C ILE A 6 -3.57 -7.81 -4.71
N PHE A 7 -4.74 -7.39 -5.12
CA PHE A 7 -5.05 -6.00 -5.45
C PHE A 7 -6.41 -5.59 -4.88
N LEU A 8 -6.65 -4.31 -4.84
CA LEU A 8 -7.94 -3.70 -4.54
C LEU A 8 -8.50 -3.06 -5.80
N ARG A 9 -9.83 -3.01 -5.89
CA ARG A 9 -10.51 -2.15 -6.87
C ARG A 9 -10.82 -0.81 -6.23
N GLU A 10 -10.77 0.26 -6.98
CA GLU A 10 -11.07 1.60 -6.45
C GLU A 10 -12.49 1.73 -5.89
N SER A 11 -13.41 0.85 -6.32
CA SER A 11 -14.77 0.73 -5.80
C SER A 11 -14.88 -0.11 -4.53
N ASP A 12 -13.84 -0.86 -4.13
CA ASP A 12 -13.84 -1.60 -2.89
C ASP A 12 -13.95 -0.65 -1.69
N THR A 13 -14.55 -1.13 -0.61
CA THR A 13 -14.69 -0.33 0.60
C THR A 13 -13.39 -0.27 1.41
N ILE A 14 -13.24 0.79 2.19
CA ILE A 14 -12.12 0.91 3.14
C ILE A 14 -12.13 -0.26 4.13
N GLY A 15 -13.31 -0.72 4.56
CA GLY A 15 -13.45 -1.90 5.42
C GLY A 15 -12.92 -3.17 4.78
N HIS A 16 -13.22 -3.40 3.50
CA HIS A 16 -12.68 -4.54 2.74
C HIS A 16 -11.16 -4.43 2.58
N ALA A 17 -10.66 -3.25 2.24
CA ALA A 17 -9.23 -3.00 2.12
C ALA A 17 -8.48 -3.25 3.44
N ALA A 18 -9.00 -2.75 4.55
CA ALA A 18 -8.43 -2.96 5.88
C ALA A 18 -8.38 -4.46 6.24
N LYS A 19 -9.45 -5.18 5.99
CA LYS A 19 -9.51 -6.64 6.20
C LYS A 19 -8.46 -7.35 5.37
N THR A 20 -8.36 -7.05 4.08
CA THR A 20 -7.39 -7.66 3.16
C THR A 20 -5.95 -7.41 3.62
N ILE A 21 -5.63 -6.17 4.01
CA ILE A 21 -4.31 -5.80 4.55
C ILE A 21 -3.96 -6.64 5.78
N VAL A 22 -4.88 -6.77 6.73
CA VAL A 22 -4.65 -7.50 7.98
C VAL A 22 -4.52 -9.00 7.73
N GLU A 23 -5.43 -9.60 6.95
CA GLU A 23 -5.43 -11.04 6.67
C GLU A 23 -4.18 -11.49 5.91
N HIS A 24 -3.72 -10.71 4.95
CA HIS A 24 -2.54 -11.02 4.15
C HIS A 24 -1.24 -10.43 4.70
N ARG A 25 -1.31 -9.70 5.81
CA ARG A 25 -0.16 -9.02 6.43
C ARG A 25 0.63 -8.17 5.45
N CYS A 26 -0.09 -7.46 4.59
CA CYS A 26 0.49 -6.58 3.60
C CYS A 26 0.73 -5.19 4.18
N ILE A 27 1.83 -4.55 3.79
CA ILE A 27 2.05 -3.13 4.12
C ILE A 27 1.22 -2.25 3.21
N SER A 28 1.10 -2.64 1.94
CA SER A 28 0.41 -1.86 0.91
C SER A 28 -0.09 -2.79 -0.19
N LEU A 29 -1.17 -2.38 -0.84
CA LEU A 29 -1.80 -3.10 -1.95
C LEU A 29 -1.96 -2.16 -3.15
N PRO A 30 -1.76 -2.65 -4.36
CA PRO A 30 -2.10 -1.89 -5.56
C PRO A 30 -3.62 -1.78 -5.71
N VAL A 31 -4.06 -0.63 -6.18
CA VAL A 31 -5.45 -0.33 -6.49
C VAL A 31 -5.59 -0.19 -8.00
N ILE A 32 -6.60 -0.84 -8.57
CA ILE A 32 -6.91 -0.79 -10.00
C ILE A 32 -8.32 -0.24 -10.23
N ASP A 33 -8.54 0.31 -11.42
CA ASP A 33 -9.86 0.71 -11.90
C ASP A 33 -10.62 -0.46 -12.56
N GLU A 34 -11.79 -0.18 -13.11
CA GLU A 34 -12.62 -1.19 -13.79
C GLU A 34 -11.98 -1.73 -15.07
N ALA A 35 -11.07 -0.96 -15.70
CA ALA A 35 -10.30 -1.38 -16.86
C ALA A 35 -8.99 -2.10 -16.49
N GLU A 36 -8.82 -2.48 -15.22
CA GLU A 36 -7.63 -3.12 -14.66
C GLU A 36 -6.35 -2.27 -14.76
N ARG A 37 -6.50 -0.94 -14.92
CA ARG A 37 -5.37 -0.02 -14.92
C ARG A 37 -4.98 0.34 -13.50
N PHE A 38 -3.70 0.45 -13.27
CA PHE A 38 -3.16 0.86 -11.98
C PHE A 38 -3.56 2.31 -11.67
N VAL A 39 -4.16 2.52 -10.50
CA VAL A 39 -4.62 3.82 -10.01
C VAL A 39 -3.68 4.39 -8.96
N GLY A 40 -3.15 3.55 -8.10
CA GLY A 40 -2.30 3.95 -6.99
C GLY A 40 -2.13 2.84 -5.96
N LEU A 41 -1.61 3.19 -4.81
CA LEU A 41 -1.45 2.29 -3.67
C LEU A 41 -2.36 2.69 -2.51
N PHE A 42 -2.80 1.68 -1.76
CA PHE A 42 -3.46 1.87 -0.47
C PHE A 42 -2.87 0.89 0.53
N GLY A 43 -2.42 1.38 1.67
CA GLY A 43 -1.77 0.56 2.66
C GLY A 43 -2.16 0.88 4.09
N ILE A 44 -1.49 0.20 5.02
CA ILE A 44 -1.75 0.37 6.45
C ILE A 44 -1.50 1.80 6.91
N PHE A 45 -0.51 2.48 6.35
CA PHE A 45 -0.22 3.87 6.71
C PHE A 45 -1.31 4.83 6.22
N ASP A 46 -1.88 4.59 5.03
CA ASP A 46 -3.01 5.37 4.51
C ASP A 46 -4.24 5.19 5.39
N LEU A 47 -4.50 3.94 5.81
CA LEU A 47 -5.59 3.63 6.74
C LEU A 47 -5.41 4.34 8.07
N LEU A 48 -4.22 4.23 8.68
CA LEU A 48 -3.95 4.87 9.96
C LEU A 48 -4.03 6.39 9.87
N ALA A 49 -3.58 6.98 8.77
CA ALA A 49 -3.67 8.42 8.54
C ALA A 49 -5.12 8.92 8.47
N LEU A 50 -6.06 8.09 8.04
CA LEU A 50 -7.49 8.43 8.05
C LEU A 50 -8.08 8.43 9.47
N LEU A 51 -7.52 7.64 10.37
CA LEU A 51 -8.05 7.41 11.71
C LEU A 51 -7.43 8.33 12.76
N VAL A 52 -6.16 8.69 12.60
CA VAL A 52 -5.42 9.53 13.54
C VAL A 52 -5.73 11.00 13.28
N PRO A 53 -6.10 11.79 14.30
CA PRO A 53 -6.27 13.23 14.14
C PRO A 53 -5.00 13.89 13.61
N ARG A 54 -5.15 14.85 12.68
CA ARG A 54 -4.00 15.58 12.09
C ARG A 54 -3.06 16.18 13.12
N VAL A 55 -3.59 16.60 14.26
CA VAL A 55 -2.81 17.16 15.37
C VAL A 55 -1.85 16.13 15.96
N ALA A 56 -2.24 14.85 16.02
CA ALA A 56 -1.38 13.78 16.54
C ALA A 56 -0.24 13.40 15.59
N VAL A 57 -0.44 13.58 14.28
CA VAL A 57 0.59 13.29 13.25
C VAL A 57 1.65 14.41 13.19
N ILE A 58 1.25 15.65 13.45
CA ILE A 58 2.14 16.82 13.46
C ILE A 58 2.94 16.91 14.79
N GLY A 59 2.48 16.20 15.81
CA GLY A 59 2.92 16.39 17.18
C GLY A 59 4.11 15.52 17.60
N ASN A 60 5.29 15.71 17.02
CA ASN A 60 6.55 15.41 17.71
C ASN A 60 6.74 16.26 19.00
N LEU A 61 5.72 17.01 19.41
CA LEU A 61 5.78 18.02 20.45
C LEU A 61 4.79 17.80 21.61
N LEU A 62 4.07 16.67 21.66
CA LEU A 62 3.16 16.42 22.78
C LEU A 62 3.84 15.53 23.82
N PRO A 63 4.28 16.13 24.96
CA PRO A 63 4.92 15.39 26.03
C PRO A 63 3.96 14.53 26.87
N ASN A 64 2.67 14.49 26.59
CA ASN A 64 1.67 13.76 27.33
C ASN A 64 0.87 12.79 26.46
N LEU A 65 1.31 11.53 26.45
CA LEU A 65 0.60 10.40 25.88
C LEU A 65 -0.74 10.05 26.57
N GLN A 66 -1.11 10.79 27.62
CA GLN A 66 -2.38 10.60 28.37
C GLN A 66 -3.62 10.98 27.55
N PHE A 67 -3.48 11.78 26.49
CA PHE A 67 -4.55 12.06 25.54
C PHE A 67 -4.89 10.87 24.63
N LEU A 68 -4.06 9.82 24.60
CA LEU A 68 -4.26 8.67 23.72
C LEU A 68 -5.23 7.62 24.29
N SER A 69 -5.53 7.65 25.59
CA SER A 69 -6.46 6.68 26.20
C SER A 69 -7.92 6.91 25.84
N ASP A 70 -8.31 8.15 25.58
CA ASP A 70 -9.66 8.50 25.13
C ASP A 70 -9.82 8.34 23.59
N ASP A 71 -8.70 8.18 22.87
CA ASP A 71 -8.67 8.17 21.41
C ASP A 71 -8.92 6.78 20.78
N ASP A 72 -8.76 5.69 21.53
CA ASP A 72 -8.99 4.33 21.01
C ASP A 72 -10.44 4.15 20.54
N ASP A 73 -11.40 4.60 21.33
CA ASP A 73 -12.81 4.53 20.96
C ASP A 73 -13.14 5.49 19.83
N GLN A 74 -12.52 6.65 19.80
CA GLN A 74 -12.67 7.62 18.71
C GLN A 74 -12.11 7.06 17.39
N MET A 75 -10.95 6.42 17.40
CA MET A 75 -10.38 5.77 16.21
C MET A 75 -11.28 4.65 15.70
N ARG A 76 -11.82 3.81 16.60
CA ARG A 76 -12.77 2.76 16.22
C ARG A 76 -14.06 3.32 15.64
N GLN A 77 -14.62 4.35 16.26
CA GLN A 77 -15.81 5.05 15.74
C GLN A 77 -15.56 5.67 14.38
N LYS A 78 -14.39 6.30 14.19
CA LYS A 78 -14.01 6.88 12.92
C LYS A 78 -13.85 5.81 11.84
N PHE A 79 -13.24 4.67 12.16
CA PHE A 79 -13.18 3.53 11.25
C PHE A 79 -14.58 3.04 10.87
N GLN A 80 -15.50 2.89 11.84
CA GLN A 80 -16.89 2.50 11.58
C GLN A 80 -17.60 3.49 10.65
N SER A 81 -17.32 4.77 10.76
CA SER A 81 -17.90 5.80 9.87
C SER A 81 -17.32 5.77 8.46
N LEU A 82 -16.10 5.26 8.27
CA LEU A 82 -15.40 5.26 6.99
C LEU A 82 -15.44 3.90 6.27
N ARG A 83 -15.77 2.82 6.99
CA ARG A 83 -15.66 1.45 6.48
C ARG A 83 -16.42 1.19 5.19
N ASP A 84 -17.54 1.85 4.98
CA ASP A 84 -18.39 1.68 3.78
C ASP A 84 -18.03 2.67 2.66
N SER A 85 -17.10 3.58 2.90
CA SER A 85 -16.61 4.50 1.88
C SER A 85 -15.70 3.79 0.88
N PRO A 86 -15.72 4.19 -0.39
CA PRO A 86 -14.84 3.58 -1.39
C PRO A 86 -13.37 3.94 -1.15
N VAL A 87 -12.49 2.99 -1.38
CA VAL A 87 -11.04 3.14 -1.18
C VAL A 87 -10.44 4.22 -2.08
N LYS A 88 -11.06 4.52 -3.22
CA LYS A 88 -10.62 5.58 -4.14
C LYS A 88 -10.44 6.95 -3.48
N ARG A 89 -11.11 7.19 -2.36
CA ARG A 89 -10.97 8.45 -1.60
C ARG A 89 -9.61 8.61 -0.94
N ALA A 90 -8.93 7.51 -0.68
CA ALA A 90 -7.69 7.48 0.12
C ALA A 90 -6.52 6.87 -0.62
N VAL A 91 -6.66 6.54 -1.90
CA VAL A 91 -5.59 5.98 -2.72
C VAL A 91 -4.47 6.99 -2.89
N ASN A 92 -3.24 6.55 -2.65
CA ASN A 92 -2.04 7.31 -2.99
C ASN A 92 -1.77 7.20 -4.50
N ARG A 93 -2.18 8.21 -5.26
CA ARG A 93 -2.03 8.28 -6.72
C ARG A 93 -0.62 8.69 -7.16
N GLU A 94 0.17 9.24 -6.26
CA GLU A 94 1.57 9.64 -6.51
C GLU A 94 2.56 8.47 -6.35
N ALA A 95 2.05 7.27 -6.09
CA ALA A 95 2.88 6.08 -5.93
C ALA A 95 3.69 5.80 -7.19
N ALA A 96 5.00 5.56 -6.99
CA ALA A 96 5.90 5.18 -8.07
C ALA A 96 5.49 3.84 -8.69
N ARG A 97 5.70 3.71 -9.99
CA ARG A 97 5.49 2.49 -10.76
C ARG A 97 6.61 2.31 -11.77
N VAL A 98 6.80 1.10 -12.23
CA VAL A 98 7.78 0.76 -13.27
C VAL A 98 7.12 -0.09 -14.35
N HIS A 99 7.81 -0.24 -15.46
CA HIS A 99 7.42 -1.09 -16.56
C HIS A 99 8.24 -2.39 -16.58
N PRO A 100 7.79 -3.45 -17.29
CA PRO A 100 8.52 -4.72 -17.33
C PRO A 100 9.96 -4.62 -17.86
N ASP A 101 10.25 -3.62 -18.68
CA ASP A 101 11.57 -3.35 -19.25
C ASP A 101 12.43 -2.39 -18.41
N THR A 102 11.90 -1.86 -17.31
CA THR A 102 12.66 -1.00 -16.40
C THR A 102 13.82 -1.78 -15.76
N PRO A 103 15.06 -1.25 -15.81
CA PRO A 103 16.19 -1.89 -15.17
C PRO A 103 15.95 -2.13 -13.68
N LEU A 104 16.32 -3.31 -13.19
CA LEU A 104 16.09 -3.67 -11.78
C LEU A 104 16.74 -2.68 -10.80
N ILE A 105 17.88 -2.13 -11.14
CA ILE A 105 18.56 -1.14 -10.29
C ILE A 105 17.70 0.12 -10.06
N GLU A 106 16.92 0.51 -11.06
CA GLU A 106 16.02 1.64 -10.93
C GLU A 106 14.82 1.30 -10.04
N ALA A 107 14.26 0.10 -10.19
CA ALA A 107 13.20 -0.39 -9.29
C ALA A 107 13.70 -0.46 -7.83
N ILE A 108 14.93 -0.93 -7.61
CA ILE A 108 15.54 -0.95 -6.27
C ILE A 108 15.69 0.48 -5.70
N ARG A 109 16.13 1.42 -6.51
CA ARG A 109 16.22 2.83 -6.08
C ARG A 109 14.87 3.38 -5.65
N LEU A 110 13.81 3.08 -6.40
CA LEU A 110 12.46 3.49 -6.05
C LEU A 110 11.98 2.83 -4.76
N LEU A 111 12.25 1.53 -4.56
CA LEU A 111 11.98 0.84 -3.30
C LEU A 111 12.64 1.53 -2.11
N CYS A 112 13.92 1.87 -2.23
CA CYS A 112 14.67 2.55 -1.18
C CYS A 112 14.12 3.95 -0.84
N ARG A 113 13.49 4.61 -1.79
CA ARG A 113 12.92 5.95 -1.60
C ARG A 113 11.49 5.91 -1.06
N SER A 114 10.67 5.00 -1.55
CA SER A 114 9.24 4.94 -1.22
C SER A 114 8.98 4.12 0.05
N HIS A 115 9.89 3.20 0.40
CA HIS A 115 9.71 2.22 1.48
C HIS A 115 8.44 1.36 1.33
N LEU A 116 7.94 1.25 0.11
CA LEU A 116 6.73 0.50 -0.23
C LEU A 116 7.04 -0.52 -1.32
N ILE A 117 6.01 -1.23 -1.76
CA ILE A 117 6.08 -2.06 -2.96
C ILE A 117 6.13 -1.16 -4.21
N ILE A 118 6.69 -1.68 -5.28
CA ILE A 118 6.68 -1.01 -6.58
C ILE A 118 5.80 -1.81 -7.55
N PRO A 119 4.67 -1.25 -7.97
CA PRO A 119 3.84 -1.84 -9.01
C PRO A 119 4.55 -1.87 -10.36
N VAL A 120 4.39 -2.99 -11.07
CA VAL A 120 4.82 -3.14 -12.45
C VAL A 120 3.60 -3.04 -13.34
N VAL A 121 3.59 -2.08 -14.23
CA VAL A 121 2.47 -1.82 -15.14
C VAL A 121 2.92 -1.98 -16.59
N GLU A 122 2.02 -2.44 -17.43
CA GLU A 122 2.28 -2.58 -18.86
C GLU A 122 2.32 -1.21 -19.53
N SER A 123 3.34 -0.98 -20.35
CA SER A 123 3.49 0.26 -21.09
C SER A 123 2.31 0.46 -22.05
N GLY A 124 1.72 1.65 -22.01
CA GLY A 124 0.62 2.05 -22.88
C GLY A 124 -0.78 1.73 -22.31
N SER A 125 -1.01 0.52 -21.83
CA SER A 125 -2.30 0.13 -21.24
C SER A 125 -2.43 0.52 -19.76
N GLU A 126 -1.31 0.73 -19.06
CA GLU A 126 -1.21 0.97 -17.61
C GLU A 126 -1.81 -0.19 -16.77
N ARG A 127 -1.99 -1.37 -17.35
CA ARG A 127 -2.50 -2.54 -16.62
C ARG A 127 -1.47 -3.05 -15.64
N LEU A 128 -1.94 -3.39 -14.44
CA LEU A 128 -1.11 -4.00 -13.41
C LEU A 128 -0.71 -5.42 -13.83
N VAL A 129 0.60 -5.68 -13.97
CA VAL A 129 1.13 -6.99 -14.35
C VAL A 129 1.96 -7.66 -13.26
N GLY A 130 2.33 -6.93 -12.21
CA GLY A 130 3.08 -7.50 -11.10
C GLY A 130 3.43 -6.50 -10.02
N LEU A 131 4.16 -6.98 -9.02
CA LEU A 131 4.71 -6.19 -7.92
C LEU A 131 6.17 -6.55 -7.68
N ILE A 132 6.97 -5.58 -7.31
CA ILE A 132 8.33 -5.76 -6.81
C ILE A 132 8.36 -5.34 -5.34
N SER A 133 8.87 -6.22 -4.49
CA SER A 133 9.04 -5.98 -3.06
C SER A 133 10.53 -5.98 -2.68
N TYR A 134 10.82 -5.59 -1.45
CA TYR A 134 12.18 -5.75 -0.88
C TYR A 134 12.67 -7.20 -0.92
N TRP A 135 11.77 -8.15 -0.71
CA TRP A 135 12.10 -9.57 -0.76
C TRP A 135 12.51 -10.01 -2.16
N ASP A 136 11.85 -9.49 -3.20
CA ASP A 136 12.24 -9.77 -4.59
C ASP A 136 13.64 -9.21 -4.89
N ALA A 137 13.91 -7.99 -4.46
CA ALA A 137 15.23 -7.37 -4.61
C ALA A 137 16.32 -8.14 -3.85
N ALA A 138 16.05 -8.51 -2.59
CA ALA A 138 16.99 -9.27 -1.76
C ALA A 138 17.29 -10.65 -2.36
N ARG A 139 16.26 -11.38 -2.82
CA ARG A 139 16.43 -12.68 -3.48
C ARG A 139 17.30 -12.57 -4.72
N TYR A 140 17.06 -11.56 -5.53
CA TYR A 140 17.85 -11.34 -6.73
C TYR A 140 19.33 -11.08 -6.42
N ILE A 141 19.61 -10.18 -5.46
CA ILE A 141 20.99 -9.81 -5.08
C ILE A 141 21.74 -10.97 -4.45
N THR A 142 21.07 -11.76 -3.61
CA THR A 142 21.70 -12.87 -2.87
C THR A 142 21.73 -14.18 -3.64
N GLY A 143 21.08 -14.25 -4.80
CA GLY A 143 20.92 -15.51 -5.54
C GLY A 143 20.03 -16.54 -4.85
N ALA A 144 19.33 -16.17 -3.77
CA ALA A 144 18.51 -17.07 -2.95
C ALA A 144 17.13 -17.40 -3.55
N GLY A 145 16.91 -17.09 -4.82
CA GLY A 145 15.57 -17.08 -5.39
C GLY A 145 15.18 -18.23 -6.30
N ALA A 146 16.06 -19.16 -6.57
CA ALA A 146 15.79 -20.19 -7.58
C ALA A 146 15.02 -21.42 -7.07
N GLY A 147 14.49 -21.44 -5.86
CA GLY A 147 13.87 -22.66 -5.33
C GLY A 147 12.95 -22.55 -4.13
N ALA A 148 12.64 -21.37 -3.61
CA ALA A 148 11.72 -21.24 -2.47
C ALA A 148 10.33 -20.77 -2.93
N PRO A 149 9.24 -21.48 -2.62
CA PRO A 149 7.90 -20.96 -2.77
C PRO A 149 7.71 -19.72 -1.89
N ALA A 150 7.03 -18.74 -2.44
CA ALA A 150 6.70 -17.51 -1.75
C ALA A 150 5.84 -17.77 -0.51
#